data_f90b61d27bd077805cb753d98c6bb371
#
_entry.id   f90b61d27bd077805cb753d98c6bb371
#
_cell.length_a   1.000
_cell.length_b   1.000
_cell.length_c   1.000
_cell.angle_alpha   90.00
_cell.angle_beta   90.00
_cell.angle_gamma   90.00
#
_symmetry.space_group_name_H-M   'P 1'
#
loop_
_entity.id
_entity.type
_entity.pdbx_description
1 polymer ?
#
loop_
_entity_poly.entity_id
_entity_poly.type
_entity_poly.pdbx_seq_one_letter_code
_entity_poly.pdbx_strand_id
1 'polypeptide(L)'
;MMGKYFAMAAGLLMLAACAQKSVNAVADSEPATITWIEDKPGGTLQPHTLYPDVPDSLWSALGLQEGVPSSMSCFLLRADGKTILLDAGLGAPFSQLLPKLNELGLTPEELRLIYITHLHPDHIGGLLKDGKMAFPQAELYVNRIEAEAWQAMEGERSQLAKNVLKVYNERLHLFEAGDTLDGGVITIAAYGHTPGHTVFQKDSILVIADLVHGAALQMQHPEYCPSYDMDADAARQSRLRILEYARRNGLTMYGMHLPSPGYIANGYGVCVIKDGKPMGARINDTFAMHSIVKFPQALYVAMCMDSIGISLNETMEIRKDELMPDTWSPMLRMIDGAKQFTYAELLQLSLAQSDNNACDILFQRFGGPEKVTDFIHQLGFNGIHIKWTERQMGADPKRSADNCCTPCDMARLFEWLVSNKDRSDNLRFVWQTMASCETGGERIASIIPQGSTFVHKTGTGFPSDDQCQDRNDAGVVVMPDGTCRPIAVFVPQSRNDAEVASIGQRYLEPNRY
;
A
#
# COMPACT_ATOMS: atom_id res chain seq x y z
N MET A 1 -9.10 -6.22 -45.07
CA MET A 1 -8.28 -6.07 -43.86
C MET A 1 -8.88 -6.71 -42.60
N MET A 2 -10.16 -7.06 -42.54
CA MET A 2 -10.81 -7.66 -41.37
C MET A 2 -10.48 -9.14 -41.11
N GLY A 3 -9.92 -9.88 -42.04
CA GLY A 3 -9.68 -11.34 -41.91
C GLY A 3 -8.40 -11.76 -41.17
N LYS A 4 -7.46 -10.86 -40.93
CA LYS A 4 -6.18 -11.18 -40.25
C LYS A 4 -6.24 -11.13 -38.73
N TYR A 5 -7.28 -10.52 -38.14
CA TYR A 5 -7.39 -10.32 -36.69
C TYR A 5 -7.99 -11.52 -35.94
N PHE A 6 -8.72 -12.42 -36.61
CA PHE A 6 -9.31 -13.60 -35.95
C PHE A 6 -8.30 -14.71 -35.65
N ALA A 7 -7.13 -14.72 -36.32
CA ALA A 7 -6.05 -15.69 -36.07
C ALA A 7 -5.16 -15.33 -34.87
N MET A 8 -5.26 -14.09 -34.35
CA MET A 8 -4.45 -13.60 -33.21
C MET A 8 -4.69 -14.33 -31.90
N ALA A 9 -5.93 -14.76 -31.62
CA ALA A 9 -6.29 -15.39 -30.34
C ALA A 9 -5.70 -16.80 -30.18
N ALA A 10 -5.53 -17.54 -31.24
CA ALA A 10 -5.05 -18.94 -31.18
C ALA A 10 -3.51 -19.05 -31.07
N GLY A 11 -2.76 -18.10 -31.63
CA GLY A 11 -1.29 -18.11 -31.58
C GLY A 11 -0.71 -17.72 -30.22
N LEU A 12 -1.37 -16.78 -29.52
CA LEU A 12 -0.95 -16.36 -28.16
C LEU A 12 -1.17 -17.48 -27.11
N LEU A 13 -2.19 -18.30 -27.25
CA LEU A 13 -2.48 -19.41 -26.34
C LEU A 13 -1.37 -20.47 -26.29
N MET A 14 -0.65 -20.68 -27.40
CA MET A 14 0.45 -21.66 -27.42
C MET A 14 1.75 -21.15 -26.77
N LEU A 15 1.99 -19.84 -26.75
CA LEU A 15 3.19 -19.27 -26.13
C LEU A 15 3.07 -19.19 -24.58
N ALA A 16 1.87 -19.03 -24.05
CA ALA A 16 1.62 -19.05 -22.63
C ALA A 16 1.85 -20.45 -21.99
N ALA A 17 1.55 -21.53 -22.73
CA ALA A 17 1.71 -22.89 -22.24
C ALA A 17 3.18 -23.33 -22.04
N CYS A 18 4.15 -22.68 -22.69
CA CYS A 18 5.58 -22.96 -22.49
C CYS A 18 6.22 -22.19 -21.33
N ALA A 19 5.57 -21.16 -20.80
CA ALA A 19 6.09 -20.35 -19.70
C ALA A 19 5.80 -20.93 -18.29
N GLN A 20 4.98 -21.98 -18.21
CA GLN A 20 4.49 -22.57 -16.96
C GLN A 20 5.45 -23.58 -16.28
N LYS A 21 6.71 -23.68 -16.71
CA LYS A 21 7.68 -24.55 -16.01
C LYS A 21 8.60 -23.70 -15.12
N SER A 22 8.41 -23.91 -13.82
CA SER A 22 9.22 -23.53 -12.66
C SER A 22 8.90 -22.19 -11.97
N VAL A 23 7.74 -22.12 -11.33
CA VAL A 23 7.67 -21.44 -10.04
C VAL A 23 7.55 -22.53 -8.97
N ASN A 24 8.66 -22.90 -8.36
CA ASN A 24 8.66 -23.74 -7.17
C ASN A 24 7.91 -22.97 -6.08
N ALA A 25 6.79 -23.51 -5.64
CA ALA A 25 6.07 -23.04 -4.47
C ALA A 25 6.98 -23.17 -3.24
N VAL A 26 7.61 -22.08 -2.84
CA VAL A 26 8.02 -21.90 -1.45
C VAL A 26 6.71 -21.78 -0.70
N ALA A 27 6.55 -22.53 0.39
CA ALA A 27 5.39 -22.42 1.26
C ALA A 27 5.38 -21.00 1.84
N ASP A 28 4.70 -20.09 1.14
CA ASP A 28 4.45 -18.73 1.61
C ASP A 28 3.50 -18.86 2.80
N SER A 29 3.94 -18.42 3.98
CA SER A 29 3.00 -18.11 5.05
C SER A 29 1.99 -17.12 4.47
N GLU A 30 0.70 -17.42 4.61
CA GLU A 30 -0.34 -16.48 4.16
C GLU A 30 -0.08 -15.09 4.75
N PRO A 31 -0.18 -14.02 3.95
CA PRO A 31 0.04 -12.68 4.45
C PRO A 31 -0.90 -12.37 5.61
N ALA A 32 -0.43 -11.62 6.59
CA ALA A 32 -1.27 -11.20 7.70
C ALA A 32 -2.49 -10.42 7.21
N THR A 33 -3.64 -10.71 7.78
CA THR A 33 -4.90 -10.02 7.50
C THR A 33 -5.50 -9.43 8.77
N ILE A 34 -6.14 -8.27 8.66
CA ILE A 34 -6.78 -7.60 9.77
C ILE A 34 -8.22 -7.25 9.43
N THR A 35 -9.14 -7.50 10.35
CA THR A 35 -10.56 -7.20 10.21
C THR A 35 -10.96 -6.14 11.24
N TRP A 36 -11.52 -5.05 10.77
CA TRP A 36 -12.10 -4.00 11.62
C TRP A 36 -13.46 -4.45 12.16
N ILE A 37 -13.66 -4.30 13.46
CA ILE A 37 -14.89 -4.58 14.18
C ILE A 37 -15.35 -3.29 14.85
N GLU A 38 -16.33 -2.61 14.25
CA GLU A 38 -16.95 -1.45 14.85
C GLU A 38 -17.81 -1.90 16.04
N ASP A 39 -17.32 -1.70 17.25
CA ASP A 39 -17.98 -2.14 18.48
C ASP A 39 -19.21 -1.28 18.80
N LYS A 40 -19.16 0.02 18.49
CA LYS A 40 -20.30 0.93 18.56
C LYS A 40 -20.73 1.35 17.15
N PRO A 41 -21.84 0.80 16.60
CA PRO A 41 -22.26 1.10 15.24
C PRO A 41 -22.58 2.57 15.00
N GLY A 42 -22.30 3.04 13.76
CA GLY A 42 -22.77 4.32 13.24
C GLY A 42 -21.83 5.50 13.45
N GLY A 43 -20.59 5.24 13.85
CA GLY A 43 -19.60 6.29 14.10
C GLY A 43 -19.98 7.23 15.26
N THR A 44 -19.12 8.19 15.55
CA THR A 44 -19.37 9.21 16.58
C THR A 44 -18.74 10.53 16.15
N LEU A 45 -19.24 11.64 16.69
CA LEU A 45 -18.57 12.93 16.65
C LEU A 45 -18.04 13.25 18.06
N GLN A 46 -16.74 13.42 18.18
CA GLN A 46 -16.11 13.86 19.43
C GLN A 46 -16.29 15.39 19.57
N PRO A 47 -16.69 15.88 20.76
CA PRO A 47 -16.89 17.31 20.97
C PRO A 47 -15.55 18.07 20.97
N HIS A 48 -15.56 19.35 20.58
CA HIS A 48 -14.38 20.22 20.61
C HIS A 48 -13.74 20.33 22.01
N THR A 49 -14.57 20.24 23.06
CA THR A 49 -14.11 20.27 24.46
C THR A 49 -13.14 19.16 24.80
N LEU A 50 -13.08 18.09 23.97
CA LEU A 50 -12.09 17.04 24.13
C LEU A 50 -10.67 17.53 23.77
N TYR A 51 -10.55 18.56 22.96
CA TYR A 51 -9.28 19.13 22.47
C TYR A 51 -9.13 20.59 22.93
N PRO A 52 -8.83 20.83 24.22
CA PRO A 52 -8.93 22.16 24.81
C PRO A 52 -7.96 23.21 24.25
N ASP A 53 -6.84 22.76 23.66
CA ASP A 53 -5.81 23.64 23.12
C ASP A 53 -6.02 24.01 21.64
N VAL A 54 -7.06 23.49 21.00
CA VAL A 54 -7.35 23.77 19.58
C VAL A 54 -8.10 25.09 19.46
N PRO A 55 -7.59 26.08 18.70
CA PRO A 55 -8.27 27.35 18.53
C PRO A 55 -9.55 27.23 17.68
N ASP A 56 -10.59 28.00 18.01
CA ASP A 56 -11.90 27.99 17.32
C ASP A 56 -11.78 28.19 15.81
N SER A 57 -10.83 29.00 15.36
CA SER A 57 -10.59 29.25 13.94
C SER A 57 -10.15 28.00 13.18
N LEU A 58 -9.48 27.06 13.84
CA LEU A 58 -9.00 25.82 13.21
C LEU A 58 -10.16 24.85 12.94
N TRP A 59 -11.16 24.78 13.83
CA TRP A 59 -12.36 23.96 13.59
C TRP A 59 -13.06 24.35 12.29
N SER A 60 -13.19 25.67 12.05
CA SER A 60 -13.80 26.18 10.83
C SER A 60 -12.92 25.91 9.60
N ALA A 61 -11.61 26.07 9.72
CA ALA A 61 -10.66 25.83 8.62
C ALA A 61 -10.63 24.36 8.17
N LEU A 62 -10.81 23.43 9.13
CA LEU A 62 -10.83 21.99 8.86
C LEU A 62 -12.22 21.45 8.51
N GLY A 63 -13.28 22.27 8.53
CA GLY A 63 -14.66 21.81 8.30
C GLY A 63 -15.21 20.93 9.43
N LEU A 64 -14.72 21.10 10.67
CA LEU A 64 -15.04 20.28 11.83
C LEU A 64 -15.98 20.97 12.83
N GLN A 65 -16.88 21.86 12.36
CA GLN A 65 -17.75 22.65 13.23
C GLN A 65 -18.71 21.80 14.07
N GLU A 66 -19.13 20.64 13.57
CA GLU A 66 -20.05 19.72 14.26
C GLU A 66 -19.33 18.75 15.22
N GLY A 67 -18.00 18.72 15.21
CA GLY A 67 -17.16 17.80 15.98
C GLY A 67 -16.19 17.00 15.12
N VAL A 68 -15.38 16.18 15.77
CA VAL A 68 -14.34 15.39 15.10
C VAL A 68 -14.86 13.96 14.86
N PRO A 69 -14.94 13.49 13.60
CA PRO A 69 -15.36 12.13 13.30
C PRO A 69 -14.49 11.07 13.99
N SER A 70 -15.14 10.09 14.60
CA SER A 70 -14.49 9.02 15.35
C SER A 70 -15.32 7.73 15.31
N SER A 71 -14.77 6.63 15.82
CA SER A 71 -15.44 5.36 16.05
C SER A 71 -15.10 4.81 17.44
N MET A 72 -15.64 3.65 17.75
CA MET A 72 -15.21 2.80 18.86
C MET A 72 -15.12 1.39 18.31
N SER A 73 -13.91 0.85 18.26
CA SER A 73 -13.63 -0.35 17.47
C SER A 73 -12.61 -1.25 18.16
N CYS A 74 -12.51 -2.49 17.68
CA CYS A 74 -11.42 -3.41 17.95
C CYS A 74 -11.05 -4.14 16.65
N PHE A 75 -10.03 -4.99 16.67
CA PHE A 75 -9.56 -5.65 15.45
C PHE A 75 -9.32 -7.13 15.66
N LEU A 76 -9.56 -7.93 14.62
CA LEU A 76 -9.18 -9.33 14.55
C LEU A 76 -8.02 -9.48 13.56
N LEU A 77 -6.85 -9.83 14.06
CA LEU A 77 -5.64 -10.08 13.28
C LEU A 77 -5.48 -11.59 13.04
N ARG A 78 -5.24 -11.99 11.80
CA ARG A 78 -4.79 -13.34 11.46
C ARG A 78 -3.37 -13.26 10.92
N ALA A 79 -2.43 -13.92 11.61
CA ALA A 79 -1.02 -13.88 11.30
C ALA A 79 -0.34 -15.19 11.72
N ASP A 80 0.52 -15.75 10.86
CA ASP A 80 1.30 -16.98 11.11
C ASP A 80 0.44 -18.13 11.69
N GLY A 81 -0.77 -18.33 11.12
CA GLY A 81 -1.72 -19.35 11.55
C GLY A 81 -2.40 -19.08 12.91
N LYS A 82 -2.21 -17.91 13.50
CA LYS A 82 -2.85 -17.45 14.74
C LYS A 82 -4.00 -16.51 14.46
N THR A 83 -5.02 -16.54 15.32
CA THR A 83 -6.12 -15.56 15.36
C THR A 83 -6.01 -14.80 16.67
N ILE A 84 -5.85 -13.49 16.58
CA ILE A 84 -5.52 -12.59 17.69
C ILE A 84 -6.58 -11.49 17.75
N LEU A 85 -7.24 -11.32 18.88
CA LEU A 85 -8.10 -10.17 19.13
C LEU A 85 -7.23 -9.02 19.68
N LEU A 86 -7.32 -7.86 19.07
CA LEU A 86 -6.65 -6.62 19.49
C LEU A 86 -7.69 -5.70 20.11
N ASP A 87 -7.64 -5.57 21.44
CA ASP A 87 -8.64 -4.97 22.32
C ASP A 87 -10.02 -5.67 22.26
N ALA A 88 -10.88 -5.40 23.24
CA ALA A 88 -12.15 -6.11 23.41
C ALA A 88 -13.38 -5.19 23.48
N GLY A 89 -13.25 -3.93 23.09
CA GLY A 89 -14.36 -2.98 23.08
C GLY A 89 -14.87 -2.63 24.48
N LEU A 90 -16.02 -1.93 24.53
CA LEU A 90 -16.60 -1.42 25.76
C LEU A 90 -17.40 -2.48 26.56
N GLY A 91 -17.88 -3.54 25.91
CA GLY A 91 -18.75 -4.54 26.54
C GLY A 91 -20.12 -4.01 26.95
N ALA A 92 -20.57 -2.92 26.33
CA ALA A 92 -21.88 -2.32 26.57
C ALA A 92 -23.01 -3.07 25.82
N PRO A 93 -24.30 -2.85 26.15
CA PRO A 93 -25.42 -3.51 25.47
C PRO A 93 -25.47 -3.30 23.95
N PHE A 94 -24.86 -2.23 23.44
CA PHE A 94 -24.76 -1.98 21.99
C PHE A 94 -23.53 -2.62 21.34
N SER A 95 -22.58 -3.16 22.12
CA SER A 95 -21.32 -3.70 21.61
C SER A 95 -21.53 -4.80 20.58
N GLN A 96 -20.83 -4.68 19.46
CA GLN A 96 -20.94 -5.60 18.33
C GLN A 96 -19.81 -6.62 18.27
N LEU A 97 -18.87 -6.61 19.20
CA LEU A 97 -17.73 -7.54 19.19
C LEU A 97 -18.18 -9.00 19.09
N LEU A 98 -19.03 -9.48 20.00
CA LEU A 98 -19.46 -10.88 20.01
C LEU A 98 -20.32 -11.26 18.80
N PRO A 99 -21.32 -10.46 18.36
CA PRO A 99 -22.02 -10.68 17.12
C PRO A 99 -21.08 -10.77 15.91
N LYS A 100 -20.12 -9.85 15.80
CA LYS A 100 -19.17 -9.83 14.68
C LYS A 100 -18.21 -11.01 14.69
N LEU A 101 -17.71 -11.44 15.84
CA LEU A 101 -16.91 -12.66 15.94
C LEU A 101 -17.70 -13.86 15.44
N ASN A 102 -18.99 -13.98 15.83
CA ASN A 102 -19.85 -15.05 15.37
C ASN A 102 -20.09 -15.01 13.84
N GLU A 103 -20.30 -13.82 13.24
CA GLU A 103 -20.37 -13.65 11.78
C GLU A 103 -19.07 -14.11 11.08
N LEU A 104 -17.92 -13.95 11.73
CA LEU A 104 -16.61 -14.39 11.24
C LEU A 104 -16.33 -15.87 11.54
N GLY A 105 -17.30 -16.61 12.08
CA GLY A 105 -17.21 -18.03 12.39
C GLY A 105 -16.38 -18.33 13.63
N LEU A 106 -16.27 -17.39 14.59
CA LEU A 106 -15.52 -17.53 15.82
C LEU A 106 -16.44 -17.41 17.05
N THR A 107 -16.29 -18.33 17.98
CA THR A 107 -16.92 -18.21 19.30
C THR A 107 -15.92 -17.69 20.33
N PRO A 108 -16.39 -17.11 21.45
CA PRO A 108 -15.51 -16.70 22.55
C PRO A 108 -14.65 -17.84 23.11
N GLU A 109 -15.14 -19.07 23.08
CA GLU A 109 -14.45 -20.28 23.55
C GLU A 109 -13.32 -20.74 22.62
N GLU A 110 -13.35 -20.32 21.35
CA GLU A 110 -12.33 -20.68 20.36
C GLU A 110 -11.18 -19.68 20.32
N LEU A 111 -11.41 -18.43 20.78
CA LEU A 111 -10.36 -17.41 20.82
C LEU A 111 -9.29 -17.78 21.85
N ARG A 112 -8.01 -17.71 21.42
CA ARG A 112 -6.86 -18.13 22.24
C ARG A 112 -5.92 -17.00 22.62
N LEU A 113 -5.91 -15.90 21.87
CA LEU A 113 -4.96 -14.79 22.06
C LEU A 113 -5.69 -13.46 22.03
N ILE A 114 -5.48 -12.67 23.09
CA ILE A 114 -5.97 -11.29 23.19
C ILE A 114 -4.81 -10.40 23.58
N TYR A 115 -4.51 -9.39 22.77
CA TYR A 115 -3.48 -8.39 23.02
C TYR A 115 -4.15 -7.06 23.33
N ILE A 116 -3.80 -6.48 24.46
CA ILE A 116 -4.38 -5.22 24.95
C ILE A 116 -3.38 -4.08 24.72
N THR A 117 -3.86 -3.06 24.06
CA THR A 117 -3.07 -1.85 23.78
C THR A 117 -2.88 -1.02 25.03
N HIS A 118 -3.96 -0.87 25.84
CA HIS A 118 -3.98 -0.18 27.12
C HIS A 118 -5.28 -0.52 27.90
N LEU A 119 -5.37 -0.08 29.15
CA LEU A 119 -6.43 -0.53 30.06
C LEU A 119 -7.59 0.48 30.24
N HIS A 120 -7.90 1.32 29.25
CA HIS A 120 -9.14 2.12 29.28
C HIS A 120 -10.38 1.24 29.07
N PRO A 121 -11.56 1.68 29.59
CA PRO A 121 -12.77 0.85 29.59
C PRO A 121 -13.24 0.38 28.22
N ASP A 122 -13.09 1.18 27.19
CA ASP A 122 -13.51 0.89 25.82
C ASP A 122 -12.56 -0.06 25.06
N HIS A 123 -11.46 -0.46 25.71
CA HIS A 123 -10.53 -1.48 25.21
C HIS A 123 -10.62 -2.80 25.96
N ILE A 124 -11.09 -2.77 27.22
CA ILE A 124 -11.10 -3.96 28.10
C ILE A 124 -12.50 -4.33 28.59
N GLY A 125 -13.53 -3.51 28.37
CA GLY A 125 -14.87 -3.74 28.92
C GLY A 125 -15.49 -5.05 28.46
N GLY A 126 -15.29 -5.45 27.21
CA GLY A 126 -15.77 -6.71 26.65
C GLY A 126 -15.03 -7.96 27.15
N LEU A 127 -13.94 -7.82 27.93
CA LEU A 127 -13.24 -8.96 28.52
C LEU A 127 -14.02 -9.63 29.66
N LEU A 128 -14.97 -8.91 30.26
CA LEU A 128 -15.78 -9.44 31.38
C LEU A 128 -17.26 -9.50 31.00
N LYS A 129 -17.89 -10.62 31.36
CA LYS A 129 -19.34 -10.79 31.29
C LYS A 129 -19.81 -11.34 32.65
N ASP A 130 -20.70 -10.62 33.30
CA ASP A 130 -21.20 -10.99 34.64
C ASP A 130 -20.07 -11.27 35.64
N GLY A 131 -18.99 -10.49 35.56
CA GLY A 131 -17.82 -10.62 36.44
C GLY A 131 -16.91 -11.83 36.18
N LYS A 132 -17.13 -12.56 35.06
CA LYS A 132 -16.33 -13.70 34.61
C LYS A 132 -15.63 -13.41 33.29
N MET A 133 -14.63 -14.22 32.94
CA MET A 133 -13.98 -14.14 31.63
C MET A 133 -15.01 -14.27 30.52
N ALA A 134 -15.09 -13.31 29.62
CA ALA A 134 -15.88 -13.40 28.39
C ALA A 134 -15.23 -14.36 27.37
N PHE A 135 -13.91 -14.53 27.43
CA PHE A 135 -13.09 -15.40 26.58
C PHE A 135 -12.33 -16.43 27.46
N PRO A 136 -12.97 -17.52 27.85
CA PRO A 136 -12.48 -18.40 28.93
C PRO A 136 -11.22 -19.20 28.55
N GLN A 137 -10.88 -19.27 27.28
CA GLN A 137 -9.72 -20.01 26.77
C GLN A 137 -8.60 -19.10 26.27
N ALA A 138 -8.79 -17.76 26.34
CA ALA A 138 -7.82 -16.81 25.82
C ALA A 138 -6.72 -16.51 26.83
N GLU A 139 -5.47 -16.46 26.35
CA GLU A 139 -4.33 -15.88 27.03
C GLU A 139 -4.36 -14.36 26.79
N LEU A 140 -4.26 -13.58 27.86
CA LEU A 140 -4.35 -12.12 27.85
C LEU A 140 -2.96 -11.51 27.96
N TYR A 141 -2.58 -10.72 26.99
CA TYR A 141 -1.28 -10.05 26.94
C TYR A 141 -1.44 -8.55 27.22
N VAL A 142 -0.72 -8.04 28.20
CA VAL A 142 -0.75 -6.64 28.63
C VAL A 142 0.67 -6.14 28.87
N ASN A 143 0.95 -4.89 28.48
CA ASN A 143 2.25 -4.28 28.80
C ASN A 143 2.46 -4.22 30.32
N ARG A 144 3.66 -4.60 30.81
CA ARG A 144 3.97 -4.63 32.25
C ARG A 144 3.77 -3.28 32.90
N ILE A 145 4.28 -2.20 32.29
CA ILE A 145 4.15 -0.84 32.83
C ILE A 145 2.68 -0.45 32.96
N GLU A 146 1.87 -0.82 31.97
CA GLU A 146 0.42 -0.56 31.98
C GLU A 146 -0.25 -1.29 33.16
N ALA A 147 -0.02 -2.59 33.29
CA ALA A 147 -0.61 -3.40 34.35
C ALA A 147 -0.22 -2.89 35.73
N GLU A 148 1.04 -2.60 35.98
CA GLU A 148 1.56 -2.11 37.26
C GLU A 148 1.00 -0.72 37.59
N ALA A 149 0.95 0.20 36.61
CA ALA A 149 0.42 1.54 36.83
C ALA A 149 -1.07 1.52 37.23
N TRP A 150 -1.90 0.73 36.50
CA TRP A 150 -3.31 0.64 36.78
C TRP A 150 -3.60 -0.13 38.09
N GLN A 151 -2.78 -1.09 38.47
CA GLN A 151 -2.87 -1.75 39.78
C GLN A 151 -2.55 -0.79 40.92
N ALA A 152 -1.58 0.09 40.75
CA ALA A 152 -1.19 1.10 41.74
C ALA A 152 -2.16 2.28 41.84
N MET A 153 -2.90 2.59 40.73
CA MET A 153 -3.81 3.74 40.66
C MET A 153 -4.99 3.57 41.61
N GLU A 154 -5.29 4.59 42.40
CA GLU A 154 -6.45 4.61 43.30
C GLU A 154 -7.71 5.17 42.63
N GLY A 155 -8.88 4.85 43.19
CA GLY A 155 -10.18 5.38 42.77
C GLY A 155 -10.95 4.50 41.79
N GLU A 156 -12.15 4.96 41.43
CA GLU A 156 -13.10 4.21 40.57
C GLU A 156 -12.59 3.97 39.17
N ARG A 157 -11.80 4.92 38.61
CA ARG A 157 -11.26 4.84 37.24
C ARG A 157 -10.46 3.56 36.99
N SER A 158 -9.74 3.06 38.01
CA SER A 158 -8.91 1.85 37.87
C SER A 158 -9.64 0.55 38.17
N GLN A 159 -10.88 0.60 38.66
CA GLN A 159 -11.57 -0.59 39.19
C GLN A 159 -11.81 -1.66 38.15
N LEU A 160 -12.20 -1.27 36.91
CA LEU A 160 -12.41 -2.23 35.84
C LEU A 160 -11.10 -2.90 35.43
N ALA A 161 -10.02 -2.13 35.26
CA ALA A 161 -8.70 -2.66 34.93
C ALA A 161 -8.20 -3.67 36.00
N LYS A 162 -8.33 -3.31 37.29
CA LYS A 162 -7.98 -4.21 38.42
C LYS A 162 -8.81 -5.50 38.39
N ASN A 163 -10.10 -5.40 38.08
CA ASN A 163 -10.97 -6.57 38.00
C ASN A 163 -10.58 -7.48 36.83
N VAL A 164 -10.30 -6.91 35.67
CA VAL A 164 -9.84 -7.67 34.50
C VAL A 164 -8.54 -8.39 34.80
N LEU A 165 -7.52 -7.67 35.28
CA LEU A 165 -6.21 -8.27 35.65
C LEU A 165 -6.36 -9.39 36.71
N LYS A 166 -7.26 -9.22 37.66
CA LYS A 166 -7.55 -10.23 38.70
C LYS A 166 -8.25 -11.47 38.12
N VAL A 167 -9.27 -11.27 37.26
CA VAL A 167 -10.06 -12.37 36.70
C VAL A 167 -9.23 -13.21 35.73
N TYR A 168 -8.36 -12.57 34.93
CA TYR A 168 -7.46 -13.24 33.99
C TYR A 168 -6.12 -13.67 34.61
N ASN A 169 -5.88 -13.51 35.89
CA ASN A 169 -4.56 -13.68 36.53
C ASN A 169 -3.80 -14.97 36.14
N GLU A 170 -4.50 -16.11 36.01
CA GLU A 170 -3.89 -17.40 35.61
C GLU A 170 -3.54 -17.48 34.11
N ARG A 171 -4.04 -16.54 33.28
CA ARG A 171 -3.86 -16.45 31.82
C ARG A 171 -3.27 -15.10 31.39
N LEU A 172 -2.76 -14.34 32.37
CA LEU A 172 -2.17 -13.03 32.12
C LEU A 172 -0.69 -13.16 31.81
N HIS A 173 -0.29 -12.63 30.67
CA HIS A 173 1.09 -12.52 30.26
C HIS A 173 1.49 -11.05 30.19
N LEU A 174 2.54 -10.70 30.91
CA LEU A 174 3.08 -9.34 30.87
C LEU A 174 4.26 -9.28 29.90
N PHE A 175 4.17 -8.38 28.92
CA PHE A 175 5.22 -8.15 27.93
C PHE A 175 5.90 -6.79 28.13
N GLU A 176 7.09 -6.63 27.54
CA GLU A 176 7.83 -5.37 27.43
C GLU A 176 7.70 -4.82 26.01
N ALA A 177 7.79 -3.49 25.85
CA ALA A 177 7.88 -2.91 24.52
C ALA A 177 9.19 -3.33 23.84
N GLY A 178 9.07 -3.78 22.57
CA GLY A 178 10.16 -4.39 21.81
C GLY A 178 10.08 -5.91 21.72
N ASP A 179 9.23 -6.56 22.53
CA ASP A 179 9.00 -8.00 22.46
C ASP A 179 8.28 -8.36 21.15
N THR A 180 8.53 -9.58 20.68
CA THR A 180 7.76 -10.21 19.61
C THR A 180 6.86 -11.28 20.22
N LEU A 181 5.56 -11.08 20.08
CA LEU A 181 4.53 -11.98 20.59
C LEU A 181 4.16 -13.04 19.56
N ASP A 182 3.30 -14.00 19.96
CA ASP A 182 2.75 -15.01 19.06
C ASP A 182 2.15 -14.38 17.78
N GLY A 183 2.26 -15.09 16.66
CA GLY A 183 1.88 -14.55 15.35
C GLY A 183 2.91 -13.56 14.77
N GLY A 184 4.11 -13.47 15.38
CA GLY A 184 5.18 -12.57 14.93
C GLY A 184 4.84 -11.08 15.10
N VAL A 185 3.99 -10.75 16.08
CA VAL A 185 3.53 -9.38 16.36
C VAL A 185 4.56 -8.65 17.23
N ILE A 186 5.09 -7.56 16.71
CA ILE A 186 6.07 -6.70 17.40
C ILE A 186 5.33 -5.65 18.24
N THR A 187 5.75 -5.48 19.49
CA THR A 187 5.22 -4.48 20.41
C THR A 187 6.07 -3.21 20.36
N ILE A 188 5.44 -2.04 20.27
CA ILE A 188 6.13 -0.75 20.18
C ILE A 188 5.57 0.20 21.24
N ALA A 189 6.44 0.78 22.08
CA ALA A 189 6.03 1.76 23.08
C ALA A 189 5.35 2.98 22.43
N ALA A 190 4.19 3.38 22.97
CA ALA A 190 3.48 4.59 22.56
C ALA A 190 2.94 5.34 23.81
N TYR A 191 3.77 5.39 24.85
CA TYR A 191 3.42 5.90 26.17
C TYR A 191 2.94 7.35 26.14
N GLY A 192 2.06 7.69 27.09
CA GLY A 192 1.52 9.03 27.29
C GLY A 192 -0.01 9.08 27.32
N HIS A 193 -0.69 8.42 26.37
CA HIS A 193 -2.14 8.25 26.45
C HIS A 193 -2.50 7.50 27.74
N THR A 194 -1.84 6.40 28.00
CA THR A 194 -1.70 5.76 29.30
C THR A 194 -0.22 5.44 29.58
N PRO A 195 0.16 5.08 30.82
CA PRO A 195 1.57 4.84 31.17
C PRO A 195 2.26 3.77 30.33
N GLY A 196 1.56 2.72 29.91
CA GLY A 196 2.09 1.61 29.13
C GLY A 196 1.43 1.42 27.77
N HIS A 197 0.75 2.45 27.22
CA HIS A 197 0.10 2.37 25.91
C HIS A 197 1.06 1.81 24.86
N THR A 198 0.61 0.77 24.15
CA THR A 198 1.43 0.00 23.20
C THR A 198 0.74 -0.10 21.86
N VAL A 199 1.48 0.08 20.78
CA VAL A 199 1.03 -0.21 19.42
C VAL A 199 1.62 -1.54 18.95
N PHE A 200 0.91 -2.24 18.05
CA PHE A 200 1.28 -3.56 17.56
C PHE A 200 1.57 -3.52 16.08
N GLN A 201 2.68 -4.14 15.66
CA GLN A 201 3.03 -4.24 14.24
C GLN A 201 3.14 -5.69 13.79
N LYS A 202 2.54 -5.98 12.64
CA LYS A 202 2.78 -7.22 11.87
C LYS A 202 2.87 -6.86 10.40
N ASP A 203 4.00 -7.16 9.76
CA ASP A 203 4.25 -6.83 8.35
C ASP A 203 3.97 -5.33 8.07
N SER A 204 3.09 -5.00 7.13
CA SER A 204 2.67 -3.62 6.83
C SER A 204 1.51 -3.09 7.69
N ILE A 205 1.01 -3.89 8.63
CA ILE A 205 -0.10 -3.54 9.54
C ILE A 205 0.49 -2.92 10.80
N LEU A 206 0.03 -1.73 11.17
CA LEU A 206 0.36 -1.06 12.43
C LEU A 206 -0.92 -0.70 13.19
N VAL A 207 -1.23 -1.40 14.27
CA VAL A 207 -2.39 -1.10 15.10
C VAL A 207 -1.99 -0.05 16.13
N ILE A 208 -2.46 1.19 15.91
CA ILE A 208 -2.02 2.39 16.64
C ILE A 208 -2.87 2.71 17.87
N ALA A 209 -3.97 1.97 18.08
CA ALA A 209 -4.90 2.19 19.18
C ALA A 209 -5.29 3.68 19.35
N ASP A 210 -5.08 4.23 20.53
CA ASP A 210 -5.44 5.58 20.93
C ASP A 210 -4.33 6.61 20.72
N LEU A 211 -3.36 6.26 19.88
CA LEU A 211 -2.37 7.23 19.41
C LEU A 211 -3.03 8.42 18.67
N VAL A 212 -4.14 8.14 17.97
CA VAL A 212 -4.94 9.10 17.21
C VAL A 212 -6.42 8.87 17.50
N HIS A 213 -7.08 9.85 18.11
CA HIS A 213 -8.51 9.84 18.43
C HIS A 213 -9.37 10.50 17.36
N GLY A 214 -8.86 11.53 16.71
CA GLY A 214 -9.54 12.29 15.68
C GLY A 214 -8.65 12.52 14.47
N ALA A 215 -8.71 11.60 13.49
CA ALA A 215 -7.85 11.64 12.33
C ALA A 215 -7.95 12.94 11.54
N ALA A 216 -9.16 13.49 11.37
CA ALA A 216 -9.39 14.73 10.63
C ALA A 216 -8.65 15.96 11.21
N LEU A 217 -8.38 15.94 12.52
CA LEU A 217 -7.56 16.95 13.21
C LEU A 217 -6.10 16.49 13.29
N GLN A 218 -5.84 15.33 13.95
CA GLN A 218 -4.51 14.96 14.43
C GLN A 218 -3.56 14.46 13.34
N MET A 219 -4.06 14.09 12.17
CA MET A 219 -3.17 13.76 11.04
C MET A 219 -2.54 15.01 10.41
N GLN A 220 -3.20 16.16 10.49
CA GLN A 220 -2.69 17.44 10.02
C GLN A 220 -2.00 18.24 11.15
N HIS A 221 -2.49 18.08 12.36
CA HIS A 221 -2.07 18.78 13.56
C HIS A 221 -1.80 17.80 14.71
N PRO A 222 -0.75 16.98 14.60
CA PRO A 222 -0.44 15.92 15.59
C PRO A 222 -0.03 16.45 16.97
N GLU A 223 0.21 17.74 17.07
CA GLU A 223 0.53 18.43 18.32
C GLU A 223 -0.65 18.50 19.29
N TYR A 224 -1.90 18.48 18.83
CA TYR A 224 -3.07 18.58 19.69
C TYR A 224 -3.40 17.25 20.36
N CYS A 225 -3.54 17.30 21.68
CA CYS A 225 -3.85 16.15 22.52
C CYS A 225 -5.30 16.19 22.98
N PRO A 226 -6.00 15.05 23.01
CA PRO A 226 -7.29 14.96 23.67
C PRO A 226 -7.09 14.96 25.18
N SER A 227 -8.08 15.44 25.93
CA SER A 227 -8.06 15.46 27.41
C SER A 227 -8.04 14.06 28.05
N TYR A 228 -8.11 13.00 27.26
CA TYR A 228 -7.93 11.63 27.68
C TYR A 228 -6.47 11.24 27.87
N ASP A 229 -5.53 11.95 27.24
CA ASP A 229 -4.10 11.67 27.38
C ASP A 229 -3.65 11.95 28.82
N MET A 230 -3.16 10.92 29.54
CA MET A 230 -2.77 11.01 30.95
C MET A 230 -1.47 11.83 31.11
N ASP A 231 -0.59 11.80 30.12
CA ASP A 231 0.58 12.65 29.95
C ASP A 231 0.60 13.19 28.50
N ALA A 232 0.10 14.42 28.32
CA ALA A 232 -0.06 15.02 27.01
C ALA A 232 1.27 15.23 26.26
N ASP A 233 2.36 15.51 26.97
CA ASP A 233 3.67 15.72 26.37
C ASP A 233 4.27 14.42 25.87
N ALA A 234 4.19 13.34 26.66
CA ALA A 234 4.62 12.01 26.24
C ALA A 234 3.74 11.46 25.11
N ALA A 235 2.42 11.67 25.17
CA ALA A 235 1.48 11.26 24.12
C ALA A 235 1.78 11.96 22.78
N ARG A 236 2.05 13.28 22.81
CA ARG A 236 2.45 14.05 21.64
C ARG A 236 3.75 13.52 21.02
N GLN A 237 4.78 13.28 21.85
CA GLN A 237 6.05 12.76 21.39
C GLN A 237 5.89 11.36 20.77
N SER A 238 5.12 10.48 21.42
CA SER A 238 4.80 9.15 20.91
C SER A 238 4.06 9.24 19.57
N ARG A 239 3.06 10.11 19.45
CA ARG A 239 2.30 10.35 18.21
C ARG A 239 3.23 10.78 17.08
N LEU A 240 4.02 11.82 17.27
CA LEU A 240 4.94 12.32 16.24
C LEU A 240 5.93 11.24 15.80
N ARG A 241 6.51 10.52 16.74
CA ARG A 241 7.47 9.43 16.46
C ARG A 241 6.82 8.27 15.70
N ILE A 242 5.64 7.82 16.11
CA ILE A 242 4.97 6.67 15.49
C ILE A 242 4.39 7.04 14.12
N LEU A 243 3.83 8.23 13.93
CA LEU A 243 3.37 8.70 12.62
C LEU A 243 4.54 8.77 11.62
N GLU A 244 5.69 9.29 12.05
CA GLU A 244 6.89 9.31 11.20
C GLU A 244 7.44 7.90 10.94
N TYR A 245 7.41 7.02 11.94
CA TYR A 245 7.77 5.61 11.76
C TYR A 245 6.86 4.91 10.74
N ALA A 246 5.53 5.08 10.86
CA ALA A 246 4.56 4.54 9.92
C ALA A 246 4.79 5.05 8.49
N ARG A 247 5.01 6.37 8.34
CA ARG A 247 5.30 7.00 7.06
C ARG A 247 6.58 6.44 6.43
N ARG A 248 7.66 6.35 7.20
CA ARG A 248 8.96 5.84 6.72
C ARG A 248 8.90 4.38 6.28
N ASN A 249 8.10 3.58 6.92
CA ASN A 249 8.02 2.13 6.66
C ASN A 249 6.81 1.73 5.80
N GLY A 250 6.03 2.70 5.29
CA GLY A 250 4.87 2.44 4.43
C GLY A 250 3.77 1.63 5.12
N LEU A 251 3.61 1.82 6.45
CA LEU A 251 2.67 1.04 7.24
C LEU A 251 1.25 1.60 7.13
N THR A 252 0.26 0.73 7.00
CA THR A 252 -1.14 1.10 7.17
C THR A 252 -1.47 1.12 8.65
N MET A 253 -1.97 2.25 9.13
CA MET A 253 -2.33 2.45 10.53
C MET A 253 -3.80 2.11 10.78
N TYR A 254 -4.06 1.24 11.75
CA TYR A 254 -5.38 0.81 12.21
C TYR A 254 -5.60 1.35 13.62
N GLY A 255 -6.66 2.13 13.85
CA GLY A 255 -6.90 2.76 15.15
C GLY A 255 -8.32 2.55 15.64
N MET A 256 -8.46 2.36 16.95
CA MET A 256 -9.74 2.05 17.59
C MET A 256 -10.74 3.20 17.47
N HIS A 257 -10.26 4.43 17.34
CA HIS A 257 -11.06 5.63 17.18
C HIS A 257 -11.07 6.20 15.76
N LEU A 258 -10.42 5.54 14.80
CA LEU A 258 -10.50 5.98 13.40
C LEU A 258 -11.89 5.69 12.83
N PRO A 259 -12.52 6.67 12.15
CA PRO A 259 -13.82 6.44 11.52
C PRO A 259 -13.71 5.37 10.42
N SER A 260 -14.87 4.83 9.99
CA SER A 260 -14.90 3.85 8.89
C SER A 260 -14.03 4.28 7.72
N PRO A 261 -13.18 3.39 7.21
CA PRO A 261 -13.07 1.94 7.45
C PRO A 261 -12.11 1.53 8.60
N GLY A 262 -11.81 2.40 9.56
CA GLY A 262 -10.99 2.10 10.75
C GLY A 262 -9.49 2.12 10.53
N TYR A 263 -9.03 2.60 9.37
CA TYR A 263 -7.60 2.70 9.07
C TYR A 263 -7.24 3.92 8.24
N ILE A 264 -5.96 4.28 8.30
CA ILE A 264 -5.32 5.28 7.44
C ILE A 264 -4.22 4.56 6.67
N ALA A 265 -4.40 4.46 5.36
CA ALA A 265 -3.35 3.95 4.49
C ALA A 265 -2.24 4.99 4.42
N ASN A 266 -1.08 4.64 4.93
CA ASN A 266 0.08 5.51 4.88
C ASN A 266 1.00 5.18 3.70
N GLY A 267 1.45 6.24 3.08
CA GLY A 267 2.69 6.24 2.33
C GLY A 267 2.67 5.38 1.10
N TYR A 268 3.78 4.76 0.85
CA TYR A 268 4.21 4.15 -0.40
C TYR A 268 4.00 2.64 -0.43
N GLY A 269 3.93 2.11 -1.65
CA GLY A 269 4.13 0.69 -1.93
C GLY A 269 5.52 0.47 -2.51
N VAL A 270 6.23 -0.54 -2.04
CA VAL A 270 7.53 -0.92 -2.60
C VAL A 270 7.69 -2.43 -2.59
N CYS A 271 8.18 -2.97 -3.70
CA CYS A 271 8.60 -4.36 -3.78
C CYS A 271 9.97 -4.42 -4.46
N VAL A 272 10.90 -5.16 -3.88
CA VAL A 272 12.16 -5.56 -4.48
C VAL A 272 12.20 -7.08 -4.57
N ILE A 273 12.65 -7.63 -5.69
CA ILE A 273 12.89 -9.07 -5.80
C ILE A 273 14.37 -9.34 -5.50
N LYS A 274 14.62 -10.12 -4.45
CA LYS A 274 15.95 -10.55 -4.05
C LYS A 274 15.97 -12.08 -3.94
N ASP A 275 16.86 -12.73 -4.68
CA ASP A 275 16.98 -14.20 -4.74
C ASP A 275 15.63 -14.89 -5.05
N GLY A 276 14.85 -14.29 -5.98
CA GLY A 276 13.51 -14.76 -6.38
C GLY A 276 12.41 -14.51 -5.35
N LYS A 277 12.70 -13.84 -4.22
CA LYS A 277 11.72 -13.54 -3.17
C LYS A 277 11.32 -12.06 -3.17
N PRO A 278 10.01 -11.75 -3.14
CA PRO A 278 9.54 -10.39 -3.00
C PRO A 278 9.72 -9.92 -1.54
N MET A 279 10.25 -8.70 -1.38
CA MET A 279 10.43 -8.03 -0.09
C MET A 279 10.01 -6.58 -0.24
N GLY A 280 9.38 -6.00 0.78
CA GLY A 280 8.97 -4.61 0.71
C GLY A 280 7.90 -4.22 1.71
N ALA A 281 7.20 -3.12 1.41
CA ALA A 281 6.06 -2.62 2.17
C ALA A 281 4.85 -2.51 1.25
N ARG A 282 3.67 -2.92 1.73
CA ARG A 282 2.41 -2.89 0.98
C ARG A 282 2.53 -3.53 -0.41
N ILE A 283 3.29 -4.64 -0.49
CA ILE A 283 3.65 -5.27 -1.76
C ILE A 283 2.45 -5.79 -2.56
N ASN A 284 1.34 -6.09 -1.87
CA ASN A 284 0.10 -6.64 -2.45
C ASN A 284 -1.06 -5.61 -2.50
N ASP A 285 -0.85 -4.38 -2.00
CA ASP A 285 -1.83 -3.31 -2.14
C ASP A 285 -1.80 -2.73 -3.55
N THR A 286 -2.91 -2.16 -4.00
CA THR A 286 -3.01 -1.57 -5.34
C THR A 286 -2.65 -0.09 -5.33
N PHE A 287 -1.88 0.32 -6.33
CA PHE A 287 -1.46 1.70 -6.57
C PHE A 287 -1.73 2.11 -8.01
N ALA A 288 -2.11 3.37 -8.23
CA ALA A 288 -2.24 3.92 -9.56
C ALA A 288 -0.89 3.90 -10.29
N MET A 289 -0.88 3.35 -11.51
CA MET A 289 0.36 3.19 -12.29
C MET A 289 0.81 4.49 -12.97
N HIS A 290 -0.14 5.32 -13.38
CA HIS A 290 0.14 6.43 -14.30
C HIS A 290 0.94 5.92 -15.51
N SER A 291 1.95 6.64 -15.94
CA SER A 291 2.74 6.24 -17.13
C SER A 291 3.54 4.93 -16.99
N ILE A 292 3.57 4.26 -15.83
CA ILE A 292 4.11 2.90 -15.76
C ILE A 292 3.29 1.93 -16.63
N VAL A 293 2.02 2.21 -16.91
CA VAL A 293 1.15 1.46 -17.83
C VAL A 293 1.79 1.21 -19.20
N LYS A 294 2.70 2.08 -19.64
CA LYS A 294 3.39 1.99 -20.93
C LYS A 294 4.35 0.80 -20.99
N PHE A 295 4.83 0.30 -19.85
CA PHE A 295 5.70 -0.89 -19.80
C PHE A 295 4.91 -2.18 -20.12
N PRO A 296 3.86 -2.58 -19.39
CA PRO A 296 3.08 -3.77 -19.77
C PRO A 296 2.45 -3.63 -21.17
N GLN A 297 2.07 -2.43 -21.60
CA GLN A 297 1.64 -2.18 -22.98
C GLN A 297 2.73 -2.53 -24.00
N ALA A 298 3.97 -2.07 -23.78
CA ALA A 298 5.06 -2.32 -24.70
C ALA A 298 5.43 -3.81 -24.78
N LEU A 299 5.34 -4.55 -23.68
CA LEU A 299 5.50 -6.01 -23.68
C LEU A 299 4.45 -6.68 -24.56
N TYR A 300 3.18 -6.31 -24.39
CA TYR A 300 2.09 -6.83 -25.20
C TYR A 300 2.29 -6.49 -26.70
N VAL A 301 2.65 -5.24 -27.01
CA VAL A 301 2.93 -4.79 -28.38
C VAL A 301 4.06 -5.60 -29.00
N ALA A 302 5.18 -5.76 -28.29
CA ALA A 302 6.33 -6.55 -28.77
C ALA A 302 5.92 -8.01 -29.07
N MET A 303 5.17 -8.65 -28.18
CA MET A 303 4.69 -10.03 -28.37
C MET A 303 3.68 -10.14 -29.53
N CYS A 304 2.81 -9.15 -29.72
CA CYS A 304 1.91 -9.10 -30.86
C CYS A 304 2.69 -8.94 -32.17
N MET A 305 3.69 -8.03 -32.21
CA MET A 305 4.53 -7.83 -33.40
C MET A 305 5.26 -9.11 -33.79
N ASP A 306 5.83 -9.84 -32.80
CA ASP A 306 6.46 -11.15 -33.03
C ASP A 306 5.47 -12.16 -33.62
N SER A 307 4.24 -12.19 -33.11
CA SER A 307 3.21 -13.16 -33.50
C SER A 307 2.68 -12.95 -34.94
N ILE A 308 2.61 -11.69 -35.37
CA ILE A 308 2.04 -11.33 -36.68
C ILE A 308 3.10 -10.89 -37.70
N GLY A 309 4.39 -10.92 -37.35
CA GLY A 309 5.52 -10.62 -38.20
C GLY A 309 5.67 -9.16 -38.56
N ILE A 310 5.26 -8.23 -37.68
CA ILE A 310 5.49 -6.78 -37.86
C ILE A 310 6.91 -6.44 -37.43
N SER A 311 7.65 -5.74 -38.28
CA SER A 311 9.00 -5.25 -37.98
C SER A 311 8.96 -3.92 -37.22
N LEU A 312 9.95 -3.69 -36.35
CA LEU A 312 10.21 -2.39 -35.73
C LEU A 312 10.37 -1.25 -36.74
N ASN A 313 10.85 -1.57 -37.95
CA ASN A 313 11.08 -0.59 -39.04
C ASN A 313 9.82 -0.32 -39.88
N GLU A 314 8.76 -1.07 -39.70
CA GLU A 314 7.51 -0.76 -40.40
C GLU A 314 6.95 0.57 -39.92
N THR A 315 6.38 1.34 -40.86
CA THR A 315 5.88 2.69 -40.62
C THR A 315 4.36 2.76 -40.65
N MET A 316 3.85 3.74 -39.91
CA MET A 316 2.46 4.19 -40.03
C MET A 316 2.41 5.71 -40.17
N GLU A 317 1.46 6.19 -40.94
CA GLU A 317 1.19 7.62 -41.05
C GLU A 317 0.38 8.08 -39.85
N ILE A 318 0.83 9.14 -39.22
CA ILE A 318 0.17 9.80 -38.09
C ILE A 318 -0.06 11.25 -38.45
N ARG A 319 -1.26 11.73 -38.22
CA ARG A 319 -1.67 13.10 -38.52
C ARG A 319 -1.72 13.92 -37.23
N LYS A 320 -1.30 15.17 -37.29
CA LYS A 320 -1.27 16.07 -36.14
C LYS A 320 -2.66 16.31 -35.53
N ASP A 321 -3.70 16.34 -36.37
CA ASP A 321 -5.10 16.53 -35.97
C ASP A 321 -5.71 15.33 -35.22
N GLU A 322 -5.05 14.17 -35.26
CA GLU A 322 -5.43 12.97 -34.50
C GLU A 322 -4.87 12.96 -33.05
N LEU A 323 -3.86 13.81 -32.78
CA LEU A 323 -3.15 13.85 -31.52
C LEU A 323 -3.88 14.71 -30.47
N MET A 324 -3.67 14.40 -29.20
CA MET A 324 -4.09 15.24 -28.08
C MET A 324 -3.15 16.45 -27.98
N PRO A 325 -3.64 17.70 -28.12
CA PRO A 325 -2.78 18.88 -28.08
C PRO A 325 -2.31 19.22 -26.66
N ASP A 326 -3.15 18.96 -25.64
CA ASP A 326 -2.97 19.40 -24.25
C ASP A 326 -2.53 18.23 -23.37
N THR A 327 -1.46 17.53 -23.77
CA THR A 327 -0.90 16.41 -23.02
C THR A 327 0.63 16.41 -23.10
N TRP A 328 1.27 15.67 -22.17
CA TRP A 328 2.71 15.45 -22.29
C TRP A 328 3.02 14.59 -23.52
N SER A 329 3.53 15.21 -24.55
CA SER A 329 3.87 14.52 -25.79
C SER A 329 4.97 15.24 -26.56
N PRO A 330 6.23 14.80 -26.45
CA PRO A 330 7.32 15.22 -27.31
C PRO A 330 7.01 15.07 -28.80
N MET A 331 6.22 14.07 -29.22
CA MET A 331 5.79 13.83 -30.58
C MET A 331 5.12 15.06 -31.24
N LEU A 332 4.37 15.86 -30.46
CA LEU A 332 3.69 17.06 -30.97
C LEU A 332 4.64 18.07 -31.63
N ARG A 333 5.91 18.08 -31.20
CA ARG A 333 6.96 18.95 -31.74
C ARG A 333 7.63 18.37 -32.98
N MET A 334 7.40 17.08 -33.27
CA MET A 334 8.05 16.34 -34.36
C MET A 334 7.20 16.28 -35.63
N ILE A 335 5.92 16.72 -35.56
CA ILE A 335 4.94 16.57 -36.61
C ILE A 335 4.34 17.92 -37.00
N ASP A 336 4.33 18.18 -38.29
CA ASP A 336 3.64 19.31 -38.92
C ASP A 336 2.78 18.77 -40.06
N GLY A 337 1.46 18.70 -39.86
CA GLY A 337 0.51 18.04 -40.76
C GLY A 337 0.47 16.52 -40.55
N ALA A 338 1.19 15.76 -41.39
CA ALA A 338 1.30 14.30 -41.30
C ALA A 338 2.76 13.85 -41.37
N LYS A 339 3.10 12.75 -40.68
CA LYS A 339 4.44 12.15 -40.68
C LYS A 339 4.37 10.63 -40.55
N GLN A 340 5.29 9.94 -41.22
CA GLN A 340 5.52 8.51 -41.01
C GLN A 340 6.37 8.29 -39.79
N PHE A 341 5.91 7.41 -38.87
CA PHE A 341 6.65 6.94 -37.71
C PHE A 341 6.82 5.43 -37.79
N THR A 342 7.99 4.93 -37.44
CA THR A 342 8.23 3.51 -37.27
C THR A 342 7.65 3.03 -35.92
N TYR A 343 7.40 1.72 -35.77
CA TYR A 343 7.04 1.16 -34.48
C TYR A 343 8.17 1.34 -33.45
N ALA A 344 9.44 1.30 -33.88
CA ALA A 344 10.58 1.62 -33.01
C ALA A 344 10.50 3.04 -32.42
N GLU A 345 10.22 4.06 -33.30
CA GLU A 345 10.08 5.44 -32.82
C GLU A 345 8.89 5.61 -31.88
N LEU A 346 7.76 4.95 -32.13
CA LEU A 346 6.60 5.01 -31.23
C LEU A 346 6.87 4.38 -29.87
N LEU A 347 7.50 3.21 -29.84
CA LEU A 347 7.91 2.55 -28.60
C LEU A 347 8.95 3.38 -27.83
N GLN A 348 9.91 3.99 -28.54
CA GLN A 348 10.92 4.85 -27.93
C GLN A 348 10.29 6.11 -27.32
N LEU A 349 9.40 6.79 -28.04
CA LEU A 349 8.66 7.95 -27.52
C LEU A 349 7.84 7.56 -26.27
N SER A 350 7.11 6.44 -26.34
CA SER A 350 6.25 5.98 -25.25
C SER A 350 7.06 5.59 -24.00
N LEU A 351 8.12 4.81 -24.16
CA LEU A 351 8.88 4.26 -23.04
C LEU A 351 9.94 5.23 -22.50
N ALA A 352 10.81 5.76 -23.38
CA ALA A 352 11.95 6.59 -22.93
C ALA A 352 11.50 8.01 -22.56
N GLN A 353 10.62 8.62 -23.35
CA GLN A 353 10.16 10.00 -23.16
C GLN A 353 8.77 10.12 -22.54
N SER A 354 8.14 8.98 -22.27
CA SER A 354 6.80 8.91 -21.66
C SER A 354 5.70 9.62 -22.45
N ASP A 355 5.78 9.62 -23.79
CA ASP A 355 4.84 10.28 -24.70
C ASP A 355 3.44 9.66 -24.63
N ASN A 356 2.42 10.47 -24.32
CA ASN A 356 1.04 10.02 -24.15
C ASN A 356 0.35 9.74 -25.49
N ASN A 357 0.64 10.51 -26.53
CA ASN A 357 0.08 10.26 -27.87
C ASN A 357 0.65 8.97 -28.46
N ALA A 358 1.96 8.73 -28.36
CA ALA A 358 2.57 7.48 -28.80
C ALA A 358 1.98 6.26 -28.09
N CYS A 359 1.72 6.36 -26.77
CA CYS A 359 1.03 5.34 -26.00
C CYS A 359 -0.38 5.06 -26.55
N ASP A 360 -1.19 6.08 -26.76
CA ASP A 360 -2.58 5.91 -27.23
C ASP A 360 -2.65 5.36 -28.66
N ILE A 361 -1.72 5.75 -29.53
CA ILE A 361 -1.59 5.18 -30.88
C ILE A 361 -1.31 3.67 -30.80
N LEU A 362 -0.39 3.26 -29.91
CA LEU A 362 -0.10 1.84 -29.70
C LEU A 362 -1.30 1.08 -29.12
N PHE A 363 -2.05 1.65 -28.17
CA PHE A 363 -3.30 1.07 -27.71
C PHE A 363 -4.31 0.90 -28.85
N GLN A 364 -4.54 1.93 -29.63
CA GLN A 364 -5.47 1.89 -30.76
C GLN A 364 -5.08 0.82 -31.78
N ARG A 365 -3.78 0.70 -32.06
CA ARG A 365 -3.26 -0.23 -33.08
C ARG A 365 -3.34 -1.69 -32.64
N PHE A 366 -3.17 -1.99 -31.35
CA PHE A 366 -3.09 -3.34 -30.81
C PHE A 366 -4.30 -3.76 -29.95
N GLY A 367 -5.44 -3.09 -30.06
CA GLY A 367 -6.73 -3.55 -29.51
C GLY A 367 -7.09 -3.04 -28.12
N GLY A 368 -6.36 -2.03 -27.61
CA GLY A 368 -6.75 -1.26 -26.42
C GLY A 368 -6.27 -1.82 -25.08
N PRO A 369 -6.59 -1.11 -24.00
CA PRO A 369 -6.14 -1.42 -22.63
C PRO A 369 -6.55 -2.80 -22.13
N GLU A 370 -7.78 -3.24 -22.40
CA GLU A 370 -8.30 -4.55 -21.97
C GLU A 370 -7.46 -5.71 -22.50
N LYS A 371 -6.99 -5.61 -23.77
CA LYS A 371 -6.14 -6.66 -24.35
C LYS A 371 -4.79 -6.76 -23.67
N VAL A 372 -4.25 -5.64 -23.23
CA VAL A 372 -3.01 -5.63 -22.44
C VAL A 372 -3.25 -6.31 -21.09
N THR A 373 -4.36 -5.98 -20.40
CA THR A 373 -4.72 -6.63 -19.14
C THR A 373 -4.89 -8.14 -19.30
N ASP A 374 -5.66 -8.58 -20.30
CA ASP A 374 -5.86 -10.01 -20.58
C ASP A 374 -4.53 -10.74 -20.78
N PHE A 375 -3.62 -10.14 -21.55
CA PHE A 375 -2.29 -10.70 -21.80
C PHE A 375 -1.46 -10.80 -20.52
N ILE A 376 -1.42 -9.76 -19.72
CA ILE A 376 -0.66 -9.72 -18.46
C ILE A 376 -1.20 -10.74 -17.46
N HIS A 377 -2.52 -10.90 -17.37
CA HIS A 377 -3.15 -11.94 -16.54
C HIS A 377 -2.84 -13.34 -17.03
N GLN A 378 -2.76 -13.58 -18.35
CA GLN A 378 -2.31 -14.86 -18.90
C GLN A 378 -0.85 -15.19 -18.55
N LEU A 379 -0.01 -14.20 -18.32
CA LEU A 379 1.35 -14.38 -17.80
C LEU A 379 1.39 -14.65 -16.29
N GLY A 380 0.26 -14.55 -15.58
CA GLY A 380 0.13 -14.82 -14.15
C GLY A 380 0.18 -13.57 -13.23
N PHE A 381 0.21 -12.36 -13.79
CA PHE A 381 0.28 -11.11 -13.02
C PHE A 381 -1.10 -10.48 -12.85
N ASN A 382 -1.91 -11.08 -11.97
CA ASN A 382 -3.32 -10.72 -11.80
C ASN A 382 -3.57 -9.41 -11.03
N GLY A 383 -2.56 -8.86 -10.38
CA GLY A 383 -2.63 -7.57 -9.69
C GLY A 383 -2.35 -6.36 -10.59
N ILE A 384 -2.24 -6.52 -11.93
CA ILE A 384 -2.04 -5.41 -12.88
C ILE A 384 -3.30 -5.25 -13.71
N HIS A 385 -3.93 -4.07 -13.62
CA HIS A 385 -5.17 -3.74 -14.31
C HIS A 385 -5.01 -2.47 -15.14
N ILE A 386 -5.35 -2.53 -16.42
CA ILE A 386 -5.31 -1.41 -17.36
C ILE A 386 -6.67 -1.31 -18.04
N LYS A 387 -7.36 -0.21 -17.80
CA LYS A 387 -8.75 0.01 -18.24
C LYS A 387 -8.89 1.22 -19.18
N TRP A 388 -8.03 2.23 -18.99
CA TRP A 388 -8.16 3.50 -19.66
C TRP A 388 -6.91 3.87 -20.47
N THR A 389 -7.12 4.56 -21.58
CA THR A 389 -6.06 5.18 -22.38
C THR A 389 -5.61 6.51 -21.75
N GLU A 390 -4.47 7.06 -22.19
CA GLU A 390 -3.98 8.37 -21.73
C GLU A 390 -5.00 9.49 -22.02
N ARG A 391 -5.67 9.44 -23.18
CA ARG A 391 -6.75 10.37 -23.55
C ARG A 391 -7.91 10.32 -22.58
N GLN A 392 -8.31 9.13 -22.17
CA GLN A 392 -9.43 8.93 -21.26
C GLN A 392 -9.11 9.36 -19.83
N MET A 393 -7.87 9.13 -19.38
CA MET A 393 -7.38 9.62 -18.08
C MET A 393 -7.22 11.14 -18.07
N GLY A 394 -6.74 11.73 -19.18
CA GLY A 394 -6.64 13.19 -19.31
C GLY A 394 -8.00 13.90 -19.29
N ALA A 395 -9.03 13.28 -19.87
CA ALA A 395 -10.40 13.80 -19.83
C ALA A 395 -11.07 13.69 -18.45
N ASP A 396 -10.68 12.71 -17.64
CA ASP A 396 -11.16 12.50 -16.27
C ASP A 396 -10.02 11.91 -15.42
N PRO A 397 -9.28 12.75 -14.67
CA PRO A 397 -8.15 12.31 -13.86
C PRO A 397 -8.46 11.23 -12.82
N LYS A 398 -9.70 11.11 -12.35
CA LYS A 398 -10.12 10.07 -11.41
C LYS A 398 -9.97 8.65 -11.98
N ARG A 399 -10.04 8.52 -13.31
CA ARG A 399 -9.83 7.24 -14.01
C ARG A 399 -8.41 6.68 -13.85
N SER A 400 -7.43 7.52 -13.49
CA SER A 400 -6.05 7.07 -13.27
C SER A 400 -5.95 6.00 -12.18
N ALA A 401 -6.85 6.01 -11.20
CA ALA A 401 -6.91 5.03 -10.12
C ALA A 401 -7.30 3.62 -10.61
N ASP A 402 -8.03 3.51 -11.72
CA ASP A 402 -8.44 2.23 -12.30
C ASP A 402 -7.30 1.54 -13.11
N ASN A 403 -6.29 2.32 -13.54
CA ASN A 403 -5.05 1.79 -14.10
C ASN A 403 -4.08 1.55 -12.95
N CYS A 404 -4.18 0.41 -12.30
CA CYS A 404 -3.48 0.12 -11.06
C CYS A 404 -2.72 -1.20 -11.09
N CYS A 405 -1.76 -1.32 -10.19
CA CYS A 405 -1.04 -2.58 -10.00
C CYS A 405 -0.60 -2.76 -8.54
N THR A 406 -0.24 -4.00 -8.19
CA THR A 406 0.51 -4.26 -6.96
C THR A 406 2.00 -4.05 -7.21
N PRO A 407 2.77 -3.52 -6.23
CA PRO A 407 4.23 -3.45 -6.34
C PRO A 407 4.88 -4.81 -6.62
N CYS A 408 4.34 -5.89 -6.04
CA CYS A 408 4.83 -7.24 -6.22
C CYS A 408 4.70 -7.70 -7.68
N ASP A 409 3.51 -7.58 -8.27
CA ASP A 409 3.30 -8.03 -9.65
C ASP A 409 4.07 -7.17 -10.64
N MET A 410 4.21 -5.86 -10.39
CA MET A 410 5.01 -5.00 -11.24
C MET A 410 6.51 -5.38 -11.18
N ALA A 411 7.07 -5.60 -9.98
CA ALA A 411 8.46 -6.04 -9.84
C ALA A 411 8.69 -7.42 -10.48
N ARG A 412 7.75 -8.37 -10.31
CA ARG A 412 7.80 -9.69 -10.94
C ARG A 412 7.65 -9.63 -12.46
N LEU A 413 6.88 -8.69 -13.00
CA LEU A 413 6.79 -8.49 -14.46
C LEU A 413 8.12 -8.01 -15.03
N PHE A 414 8.85 -7.17 -14.30
CA PHE A 414 10.24 -6.82 -14.67
C PHE A 414 11.19 -8.01 -14.56
N GLU A 415 11.08 -8.86 -13.53
CA GLU A 415 11.83 -10.12 -13.41
C GLU A 415 11.55 -11.05 -14.60
N TRP A 416 10.28 -11.14 -15.03
CA TRP A 416 9.90 -11.88 -16.22
C TRP A 416 10.61 -11.33 -17.47
N LEU A 417 10.67 -10.00 -17.64
CA LEU A 417 11.39 -9.40 -18.78
C LEU A 417 12.90 -9.70 -18.73
N VAL A 418 13.55 -9.67 -17.56
CA VAL A 418 14.95 -10.09 -17.41
C VAL A 418 15.18 -11.47 -18.02
N SER A 419 14.29 -12.42 -17.73
CA SER A 419 14.39 -13.80 -18.18
C SER A 419 14.01 -14.00 -19.66
N ASN A 420 13.29 -13.06 -20.26
CA ASN A 420 12.71 -13.23 -21.59
C ASN A 420 13.18 -12.20 -22.64
N LYS A 421 13.95 -11.18 -22.27
CA LYS A 421 14.37 -10.08 -23.16
C LYS A 421 15.11 -10.52 -24.42
N ASP A 422 15.78 -11.66 -24.36
CA ASP A 422 16.57 -12.19 -25.48
C ASP A 422 15.80 -13.19 -26.36
N ARG A 423 14.50 -13.40 -26.11
CA ARG A 423 13.65 -14.32 -26.91
C ARG A 423 13.27 -13.77 -28.27
N SER A 424 13.23 -12.44 -28.42
CA SER A 424 12.99 -11.77 -29.69
C SER A 424 13.69 -10.40 -29.76
N ASP A 425 13.87 -9.90 -30.99
CA ASP A 425 14.43 -8.57 -31.22
C ASP A 425 13.49 -7.48 -30.69
N ASN A 426 12.17 -7.69 -30.73
CA ASN A 426 11.19 -6.74 -30.21
C ASN A 426 11.26 -6.62 -28.69
N LEU A 427 11.37 -7.73 -27.95
CA LEU A 427 11.55 -7.72 -26.48
C LEU A 427 12.90 -7.11 -26.09
N ARG A 428 13.97 -7.42 -26.86
CA ARG A 428 15.29 -6.82 -26.65
C ARG A 428 15.23 -5.30 -26.87
N PHE A 429 14.50 -4.84 -27.87
CA PHE A 429 14.31 -3.41 -28.11
C PHE A 429 13.58 -2.71 -26.96
N VAL A 430 12.51 -3.32 -26.40
CA VAL A 430 11.82 -2.80 -25.19
C VAL A 430 12.79 -2.65 -24.02
N TRP A 431 13.61 -3.67 -23.75
CA TRP A 431 14.65 -3.61 -22.71
C TRP A 431 15.64 -2.48 -22.93
N GLN A 432 16.20 -2.36 -24.14
CA GLN A 432 17.19 -1.34 -24.49
C GLN A 432 16.60 0.08 -24.41
N THR A 433 15.37 0.24 -24.85
CA THR A 433 14.65 1.53 -24.80
C THR A 433 14.42 1.98 -23.35
N MET A 434 14.04 1.08 -22.44
CA MET A 434 13.89 1.41 -21.03
C MET A 434 15.24 1.64 -20.32
N ALA A 435 16.33 1.05 -20.78
CA ALA A 435 17.69 1.35 -20.29
C ALA A 435 18.13 2.79 -20.65
N SER A 436 17.52 3.40 -21.66
CA SER A 436 17.73 4.79 -22.05
C SER A 436 16.58 5.72 -21.63
N CYS A 437 15.86 5.40 -20.57
CA CYS A 437 14.76 6.22 -20.06
C CYS A 437 15.25 7.63 -19.69
N GLU A 438 14.54 8.64 -20.22
CA GLU A 438 14.90 10.06 -20.06
C GLU A 438 14.15 10.74 -18.90
N THR A 439 13.24 10.02 -18.24
CA THR A 439 12.41 10.55 -17.14
C THR A 439 12.83 10.02 -15.77
N GLY A 440 12.64 10.80 -14.70
CA GLY A 440 12.87 10.36 -13.31
C GLY A 440 14.34 10.23 -12.93
N GLY A 441 15.23 11.01 -13.50
CA GLY A 441 16.66 10.99 -13.16
C GLY A 441 16.98 11.28 -11.69
N GLU A 442 16.05 11.93 -10.96
CA GLU A 442 16.14 12.21 -9.52
C GLU A 442 15.44 11.16 -8.63
N ARG A 443 14.83 10.12 -9.26
CA ARG A 443 14.20 8.99 -8.56
C ARG A 443 15.24 7.87 -8.31
N ILE A 444 14.85 6.62 -8.50
CA ILE A 444 15.73 5.46 -8.25
C ILE A 444 17.03 5.55 -9.06
N ALA A 445 17.02 6.10 -10.26
CA ALA A 445 18.22 6.28 -11.08
C ALA A 445 19.33 7.08 -10.37
N SER A 446 18.97 8.00 -9.46
CA SER A 446 19.95 8.83 -8.72
C SER A 446 20.71 8.09 -7.62
N ILE A 447 20.21 6.92 -7.18
CA ILE A 447 20.74 6.20 -6.01
C ILE A 447 21.32 4.83 -6.35
N ILE A 448 21.34 4.42 -7.60
CA ILE A 448 21.91 3.12 -7.99
C ILE A 448 23.44 3.15 -7.84
N PRO A 449 24.07 2.03 -7.51
CA PRO A 449 25.53 1.95 -7.40
C PRO A 449 26.24 2.37 -8.68
N GLN A 450 27.42 2.97 -8.54
CA GLN A 450 28.23 3.36 -9.68
C GLN A 450 28.55 2.15 -10.59
N GLY A 451 28.37 2.34 -11.91
CA GLY A 451 28.57 1.28 -12.90
C GLY A 451 27.34 0.38 -13.10
N SER A 452 26.24 0.61 -12.38
CA SER A 452 24.96 -0.06 -12.60
C SER A 452 24.19 0.60 -13.73
N THR A 453 23.23 -0.14 -14.33
CA THR A 453 22.24 0.39 -15.27
C THR A 453 20.85 0.23 -14.69
N PHE A 454 20.00 1.24 -14.84
CA PHE A 454 18.60 1.13 -14.45
C PHE A 454 17.71 1.06 -15.68
N VAL A 455 17.07 -0.10 -15.88
CA VAL A 455 16.11 -0.36 -16.95
C VAL A 455 14.73 -0.12 -16.37
N HIS A 456 14.09 1.02 -16.67
CA HIS A 456 12.94 1.44 -15.90
C HIS A 456 11.88 2.23 -16.67
N LYS A 457 10.73 2.40 -16.03
CA LYS A 457 9.67 3.31 -16.44
C LYS A 457 9.12 4.06 -15.25
N THR A 458 8.97 5.38 -15.39
CA THR A 458 8.35 6.25 -14.39
C THR A 458 6.85 6.43 -14.61
N GLY A 459 6.14 6.75 -13.53
CA GLY A 459 4.76 7.23 -13.54
C GLY A 459 4.62 8.49 -12.69
N THR A 460 3.88 9.48 -13.20
CA THR A 460 3.61 10.73 -12.47
C THR A 460 2.14 11.07 -12.61
N GLY A 461 1.48 11.27 -11.48
CA GLY A 461 0.05 11.60 -11.42
C GLY A 461 -0.24 13.06 -11.69
N PHE A 462 -1.52 13.40 -11.69
CA PHE A 462 -1.96 14.79 -11.75
C PHE A 462 -1.67 15.48 -10.41
N PRO A 463 -1.23 16.74 -10.40
CA PRO A 463 -1.00 17.48 -9.17
C PRO A 463 -2.31 17.72 -8.42
N SER A 464 -2.27 17.61 -7.09
CA SER A 464 -3.33 18.07 -6.19
C SER A 464 -3.23 19.58 -5.94
N ASP A 465 -4.23 20.15 -5.25
CA ASP A 465 -4.25 21.56 -4.87
C ASP A 465 -3.01 21.97 -4.04
N ASP A 466 -2.46 21.03 -3.25
CA ASP A 466 -1.24 21.21 -2.45
C ASP A 466 0.06 20.97 -3.24
N GLN A 467 -0.02 20.85 -4.57
CA GLN A 467 1.09 20.53 -5.49
C GLN A 467 1.75 19.16 -5.21
N CYS A 468 1.11 18.31 -4.42
CA CYS A 468 1.49 16.90 -4.29
C CYS A 468 0.97 16.11 -5.49
N GLN A 469 1.69 15.08 -5.90
CA GLN A 469 1.26 14.18 -6.98
C GLN A 469 1.85 12.79 -6.77
N ASP A 470 1.20 11.78 -7.32
CA ASP A 470 1.76 10.43 -7.28
C ASP A 470 3.06 10.39 -8.07
N ARG A 471 4.09 9.78 -7.50
CA ARG A 471 5.40 9.61 -8.13
C ARG A 471 5.83 8.16 -8.01
N ASN A 472 5.95 7.51 -9.14
CA ASN A 472 6.25 6.10 -9.22
C ASN A 472 7.50 5.86 -10.05
N ASP A 473 8.25 4.80 -9.72
CA ASP A 473 9.37 4.33 -10.53
C ASP A 473 9.48 2.82 -10.39
N ALA A 474 9.54 2.11 -11.50
CA ALA A 474 9.64 0.66 -11.50
C ALA A 474 10.60 0.19 -12.59
N GLY A 475 11.41 -0.82 -12.27
CA GLY A 475 12.44 -1.28 -13.20
C GLY A 475 13.32 -2.38 -12.65
N VAL A 476 14.47 -2.54 -13.29
CA VAL A 476 15.52 -3.47 -12.90
C VAL A 476 16.83 -2.72 -12.73
N VAL A 477 17.41 -2.77 -11.55
CA VAL A 477 18.80 -2.35 -11.35
C VAL A 477 19.71 -3.51 -11.78
N VAL A 478 20.46 -3.31 -12.85
CA VAL A 478 21.50 -4.23 -13.32
C VAL A 478 22.81 -3.80 -12.69
N MET A 479 23.30 -4.62 -11.76
CA MET A 479 24.54 -4.37 -11.01
C MET A 479 25.78 -4.61 -11.90
N PRO A 480 26.95 -4.06 -11.55
CA PRO A 480 28.17 -4.26 -12.33
C PRO A 480 28.62 -5.73 -12.49
N ASP A 481 28.21 -6.59 -11.57
CA ASP A 481 28.46 -8.05 -11.62
C ASP A 481 27.43 -8.83 -12.47
N GLY A 482 26.46 -8.10 -13.08
CA GLY A 482 25.37 -8.68 -13.87
C GLY A 482 24.16 -9.12 -13.05
N THR A 483 24.19 -9.00 -11.73
CA THR A 483 23.01 -9.29 -10.89
C THR A 483 21.89 -8.31 -11.21
N CYS A 484 20.69 -8.84 -11.43
CA CYS A 484 19.48 -8.06 -11.69
C CYS A 484 18.63 -7.97 -10.41
N ARG A 485 18.22 -6.76 -10.06
CA ARG A 485 17.33 -6.49 -8.91
C ARG A 485 16.09 -5.76 -9.40
N PRO A 486 14.99 -6.46 -9.69
CA PRO A 486 13.72 -5.84 -9.98
C PRO A 486 13.19 -5.07 -8.77
N ILE A 487 12.69 -3.86 -9.00
CA ILE A 487 12.14 -2.99 -7.98
C ILE A 487 10.95 -2.21 -8.54
N ALA A 488 9.91 -2.01 -7.72
CA ALA A 488 8.80 -1.14 -8.03
C ALA A 488 8.46 -0.29 -6.80
N VAL A 489 8.43 1.02 -6.96
CA VAL A 489 8.14 2.01 -5.91
C VAL A 489 6.98 2.90 -6.36
N PHE A 490 5.95 2.99 -5.53
CA PHE A 490 4.75 3.80 -5.74
C PHE A 490 4.57 4.73 -4.55
N VAL A 491 4.58 6.03 -4.77
CA VAL A 491 4.47 7.04 -3.71
C VAL A 491 3.31 7.98 -4.02
N PRO A 492 2.12 7.69 -3.49
CA PRO A 492 0.98 8.58 -3.59
C PRO A 492 1.26 9.93 -2.92
N GLN A 493 0.75 11.01 -3.48
CA GLN A 493 0.81 12.35 -2.90
C GLN A 493 2.22 12.79 -2.48
N SER A 494 3.22 12.40 -3.24
CA SER A 494 4.63 12.78 -3.02
C SER A 494 4.87 14.26 -3.36
N ARG A 495 5.71 14.92 -2.57
CA ARG A 495 6.11 16.31 -2.80
C ARG A 495 7.25 16.45 -3.81
N ASN A 496 8.12 15.44 -3.91
CA ASN A 496 9.28 15.49 -4.80
C ASN A 496 9.79 14.09 -5.19
N ASP A 497 10.64 14.03 -6.19
CA ASP A 497 11.23 12.79 -6.70
C ASP A 497 12.21 12.13 -5.71
N ALA A 498 12.81 12.91 -4.80
CA ALA A 498 13.74 12.40 -3.80
C ALA A 498 13.08 11.45 -2.77
N GLU A 499 11.77 11.54 -2.56
CA GLU A 499 11.04 10.57 -1.73
C GLU A 499 11.09 9.17 -2.36
N VAL A 500 10.89 9.06 -3.67
CA VAL A 500 11.00 7.79 -4.41
C VAL A 500 12.42 7.23 -4.32
N ALA A 501 13.43 8.08 -4.50
CA ALA A 501 14.84 7.72 -4.35
C ALA A 501 15.14 7.20 -2.93
N SER A 502 14.73 7.93 -1.90
CA SER A 502 14.95 7.56 -0.49
C SER A 502 14.32 6.23 -0.12
N ILE A 503 13.10 5.95 -0.64
CA ILE A 503 12.43 4.66 -0.44
C ILE A 503 13.21 3.57 -1.18
N GLY A 504 13.52 3.76 -2.47
CA GLY A 504 14.27 2.80 -3.29
C GLY A 504 15.60 2.42 -2.65
N GLN A 505 16.36 3.39 -2.12
CA GLN A 505 17.65 3.17 -1.47
C GLN A 505 17.54 2.22 -0.27
N ARG A 506 16.52 2.40 0.59
CA ARG A 506 16.33 1.56 1.78
C ARG A 506 16.18 0.08 1.44
N TYR A 507 15.53 -0.25 0.32
CA TYR A 507 15.25 -1.63 -0.07
C TYR A 507 16.31 -2.24 -1.00
N LEU A 508 17.13 -1.42 -1.68
CA LEU A 508 18.24 -1.88 -2.51
C LEU A 508 19.51 -2.18 -1.70
N GLU A 509 19.73 -1.51 -0.56
CA GLU A 509 20.91 -1.73 0.29
C GLU A 509 20.83 -3.06 1.06
N PRO A 510 21.89 -3.91 1.05
CA PRO A 510 21.82 -5.27 1.58
C PRO A 510 21.82 -5.44 3.11
N ASN A 511 22.05 -4.40 3.89
CA ASN A 511 22.41 -4.50 5.31
C ASN A 511 21.48 -3.75 6.28
N ARG A 512 20.24 -3.45 5.94
CA ARG A 512 19.34 -2.70 6.82
C ARG A 512 18.10 -3.46 7.33
N TYR A 513 18.12 -4.81 7.25
CA TYR A 513 17.06 -5.65 7.84
C TYR A 513 17.64 -6.85 8.55
#